data_da876feaa7a4d09e5f906d4ae12744e1
#
_entry.id   da876feaa7a4d09e5f906d4ae12744e1
#
_cell.length_a   1.000
_cell.length_b   1.000
_cell.length_c   1.000
_cell.angle_alpha   90.00
_cell.angle_beta   90.00
_cell.angle_gamma   90.00
#
_symmetry.space_group_name_H-M   'P 1'
#
loop_
_entity.id
_entity.type
_entity.pdbx_description
1 polymer ?
#
loop_
_entity_poly.entity_id
_entity_poly.type
_entity_poly.pdbx_seq_one_letter_code
_entity_poly.pdbx_strand_id
1 'polypeptide(L)'
;PSVLLITVLGVLLVGCFAAIEAGVVAMFDHGGLESGLVLGIFALASLAGGLAFGHLPVGPWALARRMAVILVGSVLAIFAFEFWTISAALVIAGLCVAPALAVMFSAVSATVRFSDTAEAYGWVGTGQLLGAALGSAVAGFLIDAAGSTGGFVAAAAVVAAAVLIAIVFHRALPDLRGRDASPIPDTEPVPVQPS
;
A
#
# COMPACT_ATOMS: atom_id res chain seq x y z
N PRO A 1 3.41 0.14 -19.58
CA PRO A 1 2.59 1.15 -18.89
C PRO A 1 2.05 0.66 -17.55
N SER A 2 1.61 -0.61 -17.44
CA SER A 2 1.01 -1.15 -16.19
C SER A 2 2.01 -1.22 -15.03
N VAL A 3 3.25 -1.67 -15.26
CA VAL A 3 4.29 -1.75 -14.23
C VAL A 3 4.60 -0.36 -13.67
N LEU A 4 4.75 0.66 -14.54
CA LEU A 4 4.98 2.04 -14.11
C LEU A 4 3.84 2.57 -13.22
N LEU A 5 2.59 2.32 -13.61
CA LEU A 5 1.42 2.71 -12.80
C LEU A 5 1.45 2.04 -11.43
N ILE A 6 1.74 0.73 -11.37
CA ILE A 6 1.83 -0.02 -10.13
C ILE A 6 3.00 0.51 -9.28
N THR A 7 4.14 0.84 -9.89
CA THR A 7 5.27 1.45 -9.18
C THR A 7 4.88 2.80 -8.55
N VAL A 8 4.21 3.68 -9.31
CA VAL A 8 3.72 4.97 -8.78
C VAL A 8 2.75 4.77 -7.61
N LEU A 9 1.80 3.83 -7.74
CA LEU A 9 0.88 3.50 -6.65
C LEU A 9 1.63 2.93 -5.44
N GLY A 10 2.72 2.17 -5.65
CA GLY A 10 3.60 1.66 -4.61
C GLY A 10 4.38 2.77 -3.88
N VAL A 11 4.91 3.75 -4.62
CA VAL A 11 5.53 4.96 -4.05
C VAL A 11 4.57 5.66 -3.10
N LEU A 12 3.33 5.90 -3.55
CA LEU A 12 2.33 6.60 -2.75
C LEU A 12 1.85 5.77 -1.54
N LEU A 13 1.66 4.47 -1.73
CA LEU A 13 1.21 3.59 -0.65
C LEU A 13 2.25 3.51 0.48
N VAL A 14 3.52 3.25 0.15
CA VAL A 14 4.58 3.17 1.15
C VAL A 14 4.93 4.55 1.71
N GLY A 15 4.81 5.61 0.91
CA GLY A 15 4.91 6.99 1.39
C GLY A 15 3.84 7.35 2.43
N CYS A 16 2.61 6.86 2.25
CA CYS A 16 1.56 6.99 3.26
C CYS A 16 1.93 6.27 4.57
N PHE A 17 2.49 5.06 4.50
CA PHE A 17 2.91 4.33 5.71
C PHE A 17 4.01 5.05 6.46
N ALA A 18 5.03 5.52 5.76
CA ALA A 18 6.11 6.28 6.36
C ALA A 18 5.61 7.57 7.04
N ALA A 19 4.60 8.22 6.46
CA ALA A 19 3.96 9.38 7.05
C ALA A 19 3.13 9.02 8.30
N ILE A 20 2.42 7.88 8.31
CA ILE A 20 1.72 7.36 9.50
C ILE A 20 2.72 7.08 10.61
N GLU A 21 3.82 6.37 10.32
CA GLU A 21 4.86 6.04 11.30
C GLU A 21 5.44 7.32 11.93
N ALA A 22 5.79 8.30 11.10
CA ALA A 22 6.30 9.59 11.57
C ALA A 22 5.28 10.32 12.48
N GLY A 23 4.00 10.33 12.08
CA GLY A 23 2.91 10.94 12.85
C GLY A 23 2.70 10.26 14.21
N VAL A 24 2.74 8.92 14.26
CA VAL A 24 2.63 8.15 15.52
C VAL A 24 3.82 8.43 16.43
N VAL A 25 5.05 8.40 15.90
CA VAL A 25 6.26 8.69 16.68
C VAL A 25 6.23 10.11 17.24
N ALA A 26 5.77 11.09 16.45
CA ALA A 26 5.62 12.47 16.91
C ALA A 26 4.49 12.67 17.94
N MET A 27 3.47 11.81 17.94
CA MET A 27 2.35 11.86 18.88
C MET A 27 2.74 11.42 20.30
N PHE A 28 3.64 10.45 20.42
CA PHE A 28 4.07 9.84 21.69
C PHE A 28 5.54 10.15 22.05
N ASP A 29 5.88 11.44 22.09
CA ASP A 29 7.19 11.95 22.52
C ASP A 29 8.42 11.22 21.93
N HIS A 30 8.41 11.07 20.61
CA HIS A 30 9.58 10.59 19.84
C HIS A 30 10.07 9.17 20.16
N GLY A 31 9.14 8.22 20.37
CA GLY A 31 9.49 6.80 20.38
C GLY A 31 9.32 6.06 21.71
N GLY A 32 8.36 6.45 22.51
CA GLY A 32 7.96 5.74 23.72
C GLY A 32 7.35 4.36 23.44
N LEU A 33 7.11 3.59 24.50
CA LEU A 33 6.46 2.27 24.41
C LEU A 33 5.09 2.35 23.68
N GLU A 34 4.36 3.44 23.85
CA GLU A 34 3.04 3.64 23.26
C GLU A 34 3.11 3.73 21.73
N SER A 35 4.10 4.43 21.17
CA SER A 35 4.29 4.47 19.71
C SER A 35 4.57 3.08 19.14
N GLY A 36 5.43 2.29 19.81
CA GLY A 36 5.72 0.92 19.42
C GLY A 36 4.48 0.01 19.47
N LEU A 37 3.64 0.16 20.50
CA LEU A 37 2.40 -0.60 20.65
C LEU A 37 1.38 -0.23 19.56
N VAL A 38 1.18 1.04 19.25
CA VAL A 38 0.28 1.50 18.20
C VAL A 38 0.73 0.98 16.84
N LEU A 39 2.03 1.08 16.52
CA LEU A 39 2.57 0.55 15.27
C LEU A 39 2.51 -0.97 15.21
N GLY A 40 2.70 -1.65 16.36
CA GLY A 40 2.50 -3.10 16.48
C GLY A 40 1.06 -3.52 16.20
N ILE A 41 0.07 -2.79 16.74
CA ILE A 41 -1.37 -3.01 16.47
C ILE A 41 -1.66 -2.80 14.99
N PHE A 42 -1.13 -1.75 14.37
CA PHE A 42 -1.24 -1.49 12.93
C PHE A 42 -0.66 -2.64 12.10
N ALA A 43 0.53 -3.15 12.46
CA ALA A 43 1.16 -4.28 11.77
C ALA A 43 0.34 -5.57 11.93
N LEU A 44 -0.20 -5.85 13.12
CA LEU A 44 -1.08 -6.99 13.36
C LEU A 44 -2.39 -6.89 12.58
N ALA A 45 -2.97 -5.69 12.47
CA ALA A 45 -4.13 -5.46 11.63
C ALA A 45 -3.82 -5.73 10.15
N SER A 46 -2.63 -5.32 9.67
CA SER A 46 -2.18 -5.62 8.31
C SER A 46 -2.02 -7.12 8.07
N LEU A 47 -1.42 -7.83 9.01
CA LEU A 47 -1.30 -9.29 8.94
C LEU A 47 -2.67 -9.96 8.90
N ALA A 48 -3.57 -9.59 9.82
CA ALA A 48 -4.93 -10.13 9.88
C ALA A 48 -5.70 -9.85 8.57
N GLY A 49 -5.58 -8.64 8.03
CA GLY A 49 -6.17 -8.26 6.75
C GLY A 49 -5.60 -9.04 5.57
N GLY A 50 -4.29 -9.29 5.56
CA GLY A 50 -3.62 -10.14 4.57
C GLY A 50 -4.15 -11.56 4.56
N LEU A 51 -4.31 -12.17 5.74
CA LEU A 51 -4.85 -13.52 5.88
C LEU A 51 -6.34 -13.59 5.52
N ALA A 52 -7.13 -12.59 5.95
CA ALA A 52 -8.58 -12.57 5.71
C ALA A 52 -8.97 -12.22 4.27
N PHE A 53 -8.26 -11.29 3.65
CA PHE A 53 -8.65 -10.69 2.36
C PHE A 53 -7.63 -10.91 1.24
N GLY A 54 -6.45 -11.49 1.54
CA GLY A 54 -5.39 -11.74 0.55
C GLY A 54 -5.80 -12.70 -0.57
N HIS A 55 -6.70 -13.63 -0.28
CA HIS A 55 -7.22 -14.61 -1.24
C HIS A 55 -8.35 -14.08 -2.14
N LEU A 56 -8.85 -12.86 -1.90
CA LEU A 56 -9.96 -12.31 -2.68
C LEU A 56 -9.54 -12.02 -4.12
N PRO A 57 -10.44 -12.29 -5.10
CA PRO A 57 -10.15 -12.07 -6.51
C PRO A 57 -9.71 -10.62 -6.80
N VAL A 58 -8.65 -10.49 -7.60
CA VAL A 58 -8.06 -9.21 -7.98
C VAL A 58 -8.74 -8.71 -9.26
N GLY A 59 -9.68 -7.78 -9.10
CA GLY A 59 -10.29 -7.07 -10.22
C GLY A 59 -9.72 -5.66 -10.40
N PRO A 60 -10.06 -4.93 -11.46
CA PRO A 60 -9.55 -3.59 -11.76
C PRO A 60 -9.78 -2.56 -10.64
N TRP A 61 -10.80 -2.74 -9.84
CA TRP A 61 -11.16 -1.88 -8.71
C TRP A 61 -10.58 -2.33 -7.36
N ALA A 62 -9.90 -3.48 -7.33
CA ALA A 62 -9.44 -4.07 -6.06
C ALA A 62 -8.48 -3.15 -5.33
N LEU A 63 -7.53 -2.55 -6.05
CA LEU A 63 -6.53 -1.66 -5.47
C LEU A 63 -7.15 -0.35 -4.99
N ALA A 64 -8.01 0.29 -5.81
CA ALA A 64 -8.70 1.52 -5.43
C ALA A 64 -9.53 1.36 -4.14
N ARG A 65 -10.29 0.25 -4.02
CA ARG A 65 -11.10 -0.03 -2.82
C ARG A 65 -10.24 -0.25 -1.58
N ARG A 66 -9.12 -0.97 -1.69
CA ARG A 66 -8.21 -1.22 -0.56
C ARG A 66 -7.52 0.06 -0.11
N MET A 67 -7.05 0.88 -1.06
CA MET A 67 -6.48 2.20 -0.76
C MET A 67 -7.51 3.17 -0.17
N ALA A 68 -8.79 3.09 -0.58
CA ALA A 68 -9.85 3.90 0.00
C ALA A 68 -10.09 3.56 1.49
N VAL A 69 -9.98 2.29 1.90
CA VAL A 69 -10.06 1.92 3.32
C VAL A 69 -8.87 2.47 4.10
N ILE A 70 -7.65 2.42 3.53
CA ILE A 70 -6.46 3.03 4.13
C ILE A 70 -6.66 4.55 4.28
N LEU A 71 -7.24 5.21 3.28
CA LEU A 71 -7.58 6.63 3.34
C LEU A 71 -8.56 6.93 4.49
N VAL A 72 -9.60 6.14 4.65
CA VAL A 72 -10.57 6.32 5.76
C VAL A 72 -9.85 6.23 7.11
N GLY A 73 -9.02 5.21 7.33
CA GLY A 73 -8.25 5.08 8.56
C GLY A 73 -7.27 6.25 8.78
N SER A 74 -6.59 6.70 7.72
CA SER A 74 -5.67 7.86 7.79
C SER A 74 -6.41 9.17 8.11
N VAL A 75 -7.61 9.37 7.54
CA VAL A 75 -8.45 10.55 7.85
C VAL A 75 -8.95 10.50 9.29
N LEU A 76 -9.37 9.33 9.78
CA LEU A 76 -9.77 9.17 11.19
C LEU A 76 -8.60 9.42 12.14
N ALA A 77 -7.38 9.06 11.76
CA ALA A 77 -6.18 9.33 12.54
C ALA A 77 -5.91 10.83 12.75
N ILE A 78 -6.34 11.71 11.83
CA ILE A 78 -6.21 13.18 11.96
C ILE A 78 -6.96 13.69 13.20
N PHE A 79 -8.07 13.03 13.58
CA PHE A 79 -8.93 13.41 14.70
C PHE A 79 -8.70 12.57 15.95
N ALA A 80 -7.69 11.69 15.94
CA ALA A 80 -7.38 10.81 17.04
C ALA A 80 -6.25 11.41 17.88
N PHE A 81 -6.50 11.68 19.17
CA PHE A 81 -5.54 12.33 20.08
C PHE A 81 -5.14 11.44 21.26
N GLU A 82 -5.70 10.24 21.35
CA GLU A 82 -5.46 9.30 22.45
C GLU A 82 -5.04 7.93 21.91
N PHE A 83 -4.32 7.15 22.73
CA PHE A 83 -3.83 5.81 22.38
C PHE A 83 -4.89 4.91 21.75
N TRP A 84 -6.09 4.84 22.34
CA TRP A 84 -7.15 3.95 21.86
C TRP A 84 -7.79 4.43 20.55
N THR A 85 -7.97 5.73 20.40
CA THR A 85 -8.58 6.32 19.20
C THR A 85 -7.65 6.22 18.00
N ILE A 86 -6.35 6.49 18.18
CA ILE A 86 -5.37 6.33 17.10
C ILE A 86 -5.18 4.84 16.74
N SER A 87 -5.13 3.94 17.73
CA SER A 87 -5.04 2.51 17.47
C SER A 87 -6.23 2.01 16.66
N ALA A 88 -7.46 2.42 17.01
CA ALA A 88 -8.67 2.05 16.28
C ALA A 88 -8.65 2.57 14.82
N ALA A 89 -8.24 3.83 14.61
CA ALA A 89 -8.10 4.41 13.28
C ALA A 89 -7.07 3.65 12.43
N LEU A 90 -5.92 3.31 13.03
CA LEU A 90 -4.86 2.59 12.34
C LEU A 90 -5.17 1.10 12.13
N VAL A 91 -6.00 0.48 12.97
CA VAL A 91 -6.54 -0.87 12.66
C VAL A 91 -7.33 -0.84 11.36
N ILE A 92 -8.19 0.16 11.15
CA ILE A 92 -8.96 0.31 9.91
C ILE A 92 -8.01 0.47 8.70
N ALA A 93 -7.01 1.37 8.81
CA ALA A 93 -6.01 1.54 7.75
C ALA A 93 -5.23 0.24 7.52
N GLY A 94 -4.74 -0.38 8.59
CA GLY A 94 -3.90 -1.56 8.56
C GLY A 94 -4.53 -2.75 7.85
N LEU A 95 -5.82 -3.02 8.08
CA LEU A 95 -6.54 -4.16 7.49
C LEU A 95 -6.41 -4.27 5.96
N CYS A 96 -6.16 -3.19 5.25
CA CYS A 96 -6.04 -3.19 3.79
C CYS A 96 -4.61 -3.04 3.27
N VAL A 97 -3.60 -2.89 4.15
CA VAL A 97 -2.18 -2.70 3.76
C VAL A 97 -1.63 -3.94 3.04
N ALA A 98 -1.55 -5.08 3.73
CA ALA A 98 -1.04 -6.31 3.14
C ALA A 98 -1.88 -6.78 1.94
N PRO A 99 -3.23 -6.74 1.99
CA PRO A 99 -4.04 -7.01 0.80
C PRO A 99 -3.74 -6.08 -0.39
N ALA A 100 -3.48 -4.78 -0.16
CA ALA A 100 -3.14 -3.85 -1.25
C ALA A 100 -1.78 -4.20 -1.88
N LEU A 101 -0.77 -4.50 -1.06
CA LEU A 101 0.53 -4.96 -1.53
C LEU A 101 0.41 -6.27 -2.32
N ALA A 102 -0.37 -7.24 -1.84
CA ALA A 102 -0.61 -8.49 -2.54
C ALA A 102 -1.21 -8.27 -3.94
N VAL A 103 -2.19 -7.35 -4.08
CA VAL A 103 -2.74 -6.98 -5.39
C VAL A 103 -1.67 -6.39 -6.29
N MET A 104 -0.82 -5.51 -5.77
CA MET A 104 0.23 -4.86 -6.55
C MET A 104 1.23 -5.89 -7.08
N PHE A 105 1.73 -6.78 -6.23
CA PHE A 105 2.69 -7.81 -6.63
C PHE A 105 2.07 -8.82 -7.59
N SER A 106 0.83 -9.26 -7.36
CA SER A 106 0.11 -10.12 -8.30
C SER A 106 -0.11 -9.46 -9.66
N ALA A 107 -0.44 -8.15 -9.68
CA ALA A 107 -0.62 -7.40 -10.90
C ALA A 107 0.69 -7.22 -11.68
N VAL A 108 1.82 -7.02 -11.00
CA VAL A 108 3.16 -6.99 -11.64
C VAL A 108 3.46 -8.35 -12.25
N SER A 109 3.36 -9.43 -11.47
CA SER A 109 3.65 -10.78 -11.92
C SER A 109 2.86 -11.13 -13.19
N ALA A 110 1.56 -10.89 -13.19
CA ALA A 110 0.68 -11.22 -14.32
C ALA A 110 0.90 -10.36 -15.59
N THR A 111 1.71 -9.31 -15.53
CA THR A 111 1.92 -8.38 -16.66
C THR A 111 3.31 -8.47 -17.29
N VAL A 112 4.22 -9.22 -16.69
CA VAL A 112 5.61 -9.37 -17.16
C VAL A 112 5.90 -10.81 -17.56
N ARG A 113 6.95 -11.01 -18.36
CA ARG A 113 7.48 -12.35 -18.65
C ARG A 113 8.25 -12.87 -17.45
N PHE A 114 8.39 -14.18 -17.37
CA PHE A 114 9.12 -14.81 -16.28
C PHE A 114 10.56 -14.28 -16.16
N SER A 115 11.26 -14.10 -17.30
CA SER A 115 12.61 -13.51 -17.38
C SER A 115 12.69 -12.09 -16.80
N ASP A 116 11.63 -11.29 -16.93
CA ASP A 116 11.61 -9.86 -16.59
C ASP A 116 11.07 -9.61 -15.16
N THR A 117 10.62 -10.68 -14.48
CA THR A 117 9.96 -10.59 -13.16
C THR A 117 10.86 -9.96 -12.10
N ALA A 118 12.12 -10.37 -12.06
CA ALA A 118 13.08 -9.86 -11.07
C ALA A 118 13.34 -8.35 -11.26
N GLU A 119 13.48 -7.90 -12.52
CA GLU A 119 13.65 -6.50 -12.84
C GLU A 119 12.41 -5.68 -12.47
N ALA A 120 11.22 -6.16 -12.82
CA ALA A 120 9.96 -5.49 -12.49
C ALA A 120 9.76 -5.33 -10.98
N TYR A 121 10.06 -6.36 -10.20
CA TYR A 121 10.01 -6.26 -8.74
C TYR A 121 11.08 -5.33 -8.18
N GLY A 122 12.27 -5.29 -8.79
CA GLY A 122 13.32 -4.35 -8.44
C GLY A 122 12.86 -2.90 -8.62
N TRP A 123 12.21 -2.58 -9.73
CA TRP A 123 11.63 -1.24 -9.97
C TRP A 123 10.54 -0.88 -8.96
N VAL A 124 9.62 -1.81 -8.67
CA VAL A 124 8.57 -1.59 -7.67
C VAL A 124 9.17 -1.39 -6.28
N GLY A 125 10.13 -2.23 -5.88
CA GLY A 125 10.80 -2.13 -4.59
C GLY A 125 11.58 -0.82 -4.42
N THR A 126 12.34 -0.42 -5.45
CA THR A 126 13.06 0.88 -5.46
C THR A 126 12.07 2.05 -5.36
N GLY A 127 10.96 1.98 -6.10
CA GLY A 127 9.88 2.96 -5.99
C GLY A 127 9.32 3.05 -4.58
N GLN A 128 9.07 1.92 -3.92
CA GLN A 128 8.58 1.88 -2.55
C GLN A 128 9.56 2.53 -1.56
N LEU A 129 10.87 2.29 -1.71
CA LEU A 129 11.90 2.95 -0.88
C LEU A 129 11.93 4.48 -1.09
N LEU A 130 11.83 4.93 -2.35
CA LEU A 130 11.68 6.35 -2.65
C LEU A 130 10.41 6.92 -2.03
N GLY A 131 9.31 6.16 -2.08
CA GLY A 131 8.05 6.51 -1.44
C GLY A 131 8.18 6.71 0.06
N ALA A 132 8.87 5.78 0.75
CA ALA A 132 9.15 5.89 2.17
C ALA A 132 9.94 7.17 2.49
N ALA A 133 11.02 7.44 1.76
CA ALA A 133 11.84 8.63 1.97
C ALA A 133 11.05 9.94 1.74
N LEU A 134 10.30 10.03 0.64
CA LEU A 134 9.49 11.21 0.33
C LEU A 134 8.33 11.39 1.32
N GLY A 135 7.66 10.29 1.69
CA GLY A 135 6.58 10.31 2.66
C GLY A 135 7.04 10.77 4.04
N SER A 136 8.18 10.26 4.52
CA SER A 136 8.79 10.71 5.78
C SER A 136 9.21 12.18 5.72
N ALA A 137 9.79 12.64 4.61
CA ALA A 137 10.21 14.03 4.44
C ALA A 137 9.01 15.00 4.46
N VAL A 138 7.94 14.67 3.72
CA VAL A 138 6.70 15.49 3.71
C VAL A 138 6.05 15.47 5.09
N ALA A 139 5.98 14.30 5.73
CA ALA A 139 5.43 14.19 7.08
C ALA A 139 6.24 15.00 8.08
N GLY A 140 7.58 14.92 8.05
CA GLY A 140 8.44 15.71 8.92
C GLY A 140 8.18 17.20 8.79
N PHE A 141 8.13 17.72 7.56
CA PHE A 141 7.83 19.12 7.30
C PHE A 141 6.47 19.56 7.87
N LEU A 142 5.44 18.72 7.70
CA LEU A 142 4.10 19.04 8.24
C LEU A 142 4.01 18.84 9.75
N ILE A 143 4.78 17.91 10.33
CA ILE A 143 4.89 17.74 11.79
C ILE A 143 5.53 18.98 12.43
N ASP A 144 6.57 19.54 11.82
CA ASP A 144 7.19 20.79 12.30
C ASP A 144 6.21 21.96 12.33
N ALA A 145 5.26 21.98 11.37
CA ALA A 145 4.26 23.06 11.24
C ALA A 145 3.01 22.85 12.10
N ALA A 146 2.54 21.59 12.29
CA ALA A 146 1.23 21.27 12.88
C ALA A 146 1.26 20.14 13.92
N GLY A 147 2.44 19.75 14.41
CA GLY A 147 2.57 18.63 15.34
C GLY A 147 2.24 17.29 14.69
N SER A 148 1.97 16.27 15.51
CA SER A 148 1.68 14.90 15.04
C SER A 148 0.54 14.82 14.01
N THR A 149 -0.45 15.71 14.12
CA THR A 149 -1.56 15.83 13.16
C THR A 149 -1.05 16.07 11.73
N GLY A 150 0.04 16.83 11.57
CA GLY A 150 0.68 17.06 10.27
C GLY A 150 1.12 15.77 9.58
N GLY A 151 1.64 14.79 10.33
CA GLY A 151 2.00 13.47 9.80
C GLY A 151 0.79 12.71 9.24
N PHE A 152 -0.33 12.71 9.96
CA PHE A 152 -1.56 12.05 9.51
C PHE A 152 -2.21 12.78 8.32
N VAL A 153 -2.13 14.11 8.27
CA VAL A 153 -2.56 14.90 7.10
C VAL A 153 -1.71 14.55 5.88
N ALA A 154 -0.39 14.43 6.03
CA ALA A 154 0.50 13.97 4.95
C ALA A 154 0.08 12.59 4.45
N ALA A 155 -0.12 11.63 5.36
CA ALA A 155 -0.55 10.27 5.04
C ALA A 155 -1.88 10.26 4.26
N ALA A 156 -2.89 10.99 4.76
CA ALA A 156 -4.20 11.09 4.11
C ALA A 156 -4.10 11.72 2.72
N ALA A 157 -3.31 12.79 2.55
CA ALA A 157 -3.11 13.45 1.26
C ALA A 157 -2.43 12.52 0.24
N VAL A 158 -1.37 11.83 0.65
CA VAL A 158 -0.63 10.91 -0.20
C VAL A 158 -1.50 9.73 -0.65
N VAL A 159 -2.23 9.09 0.29
CA VAL A 159 -3.10 7.97 -0.10
C VAL A 159 -4.34 8.44 -0.86
N ALA A 160 -4.85 9.66 -0.64
CA ALA A 160 -5.92 10.23 -1.46
C ALA A 160 -5.47 10.39 -2.92
N ALA A 161 -4.25 10.86 -3.15
CA ALA A 161 -3.67 10.91 -4.50
C ALA A 161 -3.58 9.50 -5.11
N ALA A 162 -3.16 8.48 -4.32
CA ALA A 162 -3.12 7.09 -4.78
C ALA A 162 -4.50 6.57 -5.16
N VAL A 163 -5.54 6.84 -4.35
CA VAL A 163 -6.93 6.46 -4.64
C VAL A 163 -7.40 7.11 -5.95
N LEU A 164 -7.17 8.42 -6.13
CA LEU A 164 -7.55 9.13 -7.35
C LEU A 164 -6.87 8.54 -8.59
N ILE A 165 -5.56 8.29 -8.54
CA ILE A 165 -4.81 7.66 -9.63
C ILE A 165 -5.35 6.24 -9.90
N ALA A 166 -5.60 5.44 -8.87
CA ALA A 166 -6.13 4.09 -9.04
C ALA A 166 -7.55 4.08 -9.64
N ILE A 167 -8.39 5.09 -9.32
CA ILE A 167 -9.72 5.26 -9.92
C ILE A 167 -9.61 5.68 -11.39
N VAL A 168 -8.80 6.70 -11.69
CA VAL A 168 -8.66 7.22 -13.05
C VAL A 168 -8.10 6.16 -13.99
N PHE A 169 -7.10 5.43 -13.54
CA PHE A 169 -6.40 4.42 -14.33
C PHE A 169 -6.84 2.98 -14.05
N HIS A 170 -8.03 2.76 -13.46
CA HIS A 170 -8.51 1.41 -13.14
C HIS A 170 -8.53 0.45 -14.34
N ARG A 171 -8.74 0.98 -15.58
CA ARG A 171 -8.75 0.19 -16.81
C ARG A 171 -7.36 -0.27 -17.26
N ALA A 172 -6.30 0.37 -16.76
CA ALA A 172 -4.90 -0.01 -17.03
C ALA A 172 -4.39 -1.09 -16.06
N LEU A 173 -5.15 -1.36 -14.99
CA LEU A 173 -4.85 -2.43 -14.05
C LEU A 173 -5.41 -3.77 -14.58
N PRO A 174 -4.66 -4.87 -14.46
CA PRO A 174 -5.10 -6.17 -14.97
C PRO A 174 -6.31 -6.70 -14.17
N ASP A 175 -7.22 -7.35 -14.88
CA ASP A 175 -8.29 -8.14 -14.26
C ASP A 175 -7.80 -9.59 -14.14
N LEU A 176 -7.53 -10.01 -12.92
CA LEU A 176 -7.05 -11.35 -12.60
C LEU A 176 -8.16 -12.27 -12.07
N ARG A 177 -9.43 -11.88 -12.20
CA ARG A 177 -10.55 -12.74 -11.80
C ARG A 177 -10.58 -13.99 -12.66
N GLY A 178 -10.41 -15.15 -12.03
CA GLY A 178 -10.37 -16.44 -12.73
C GLY A 178 -9.15 -16.68 -13.61
N ARG A 179 -8.09 -15.88 -13.45
CA ARG A 179 -6.79 -16.07 -14.10
C ARG A 179 -5.72 -16.40 -13.08
N ASP A 180 -4.72 -17.15 -13.52
CA ASP A 180 -3.50 -17.35 -12.76
C ASP A 180 -2.69 -16.03 -12.75
N ALA A 181 -2.17 -15.67 -11.58
CA ALA A 181 -1.29 -14.52 -11.41
C ALA A 181 0.18 -14.84 -11.73
N SER A 182 0.46 -16.02 -12.29
CA SER A 182 1.80 -16.42 -12.69
C SER A 182 2.33 -15.53 -13.83
N PRO A 183 3.66 -15.30 -13.90
CA PRO A 183 4.27 -14.57 -14.99
C PRO A 183 4.00 -15.24 -16.35
N ILE A 184 4.01 -14.42 -17.41
CA ILE A 184 3.86 -14.92 -18.79
C ILE A 184 5.06 -15.81 -19.11
N PRO A 185 4.85 -17.06 -19.59
CA PRO A 185 5.96 -17.94 -19.98
C PRO A 185 6.86 -17.31 -21.05
N ASP A 186 8.17 -17.55 -20.96
CA ASP A 186 9.14 -17.05 -21.95
C ASP A 186 9.09 -17.82 -23.29
N THR A 187 8.55 -19.05 -23.27
CA THR A 187 8.39 -19.91 -24.44
C THR A 187 6.93 -20.23 -24.71
N GLU A 188 6.54 -20.25 -25.98
CA GLU A 188 5.22 -20.77 -26.36
C GLU A 188 5.11 -22.25 -25.96
N PRO A 189 3.93 -22.70 -25.47
CA PRO A 189 3.72 -24.11 -25.16
C PRO A 189 3.97 -24.94 -26.42
N VAL A 190 4.90 -25.89 -26.36
CA VAL A 190 5.09 -26.83 -27.45
C VAL A 190 3.83 -27.68 -27.58
N PRO A 191 3.15 -27.69 -28.74
CA PRO A 191 1.95 -28.49 -28.91
C PRO A 191 2.30 -29.98 -28.75
N VAL A 192 1.78 -30.61 -27.71
CA VAL A 192 1.92 -32.06 -27.50
C VAL A 192 1.15 -32.75 -28.63
N GLN A 193 1.84 -33.35 -29.59
CA GLN A 193 1.19 -34.19 -30.59
C GLN A 193 0.56 -35.39 -29.86
N PRO A 194 -0.73 -35.66 -30.04
CA PRO A 194 -1.31 -36.88 -29.50
C PRO A 194 -0.69 -38.08 -30.20
N SER A 195 -0.12 -39.00 -29.44
CA SER A 195 0.39 -40.30 -29.85
C SER A 195 -0.72 -41.24 -30.29
#